data_1ba12e409a83ded84c7f9f9fa24f2a39
#
_entry.id   1ba12e409a83ded84c7f9f9fa24f2a39
#
_cell.length_a   1.000
_cell.length_b   1.000
_cell.length_c   1.000
_cell.angle_alpha   90.00
_cell.angle_beta   90.00
_cell.angle_gamma   90.00
#
_symmetry.space_group_name_H-M   'P 1'
#
loop_
_entity.id
_entity.type
_entity.pdbx_description
1 polymer ?
#
loop_
_entity_poly.entity_id
_entity_poly.type
_entity_poly.pdbx_seq_one_letter_code
_entity_poly.pdbx_strand_id
1 'polypeptide(L)'
;MRIFAYFLSSLLIFTTVNSKEFRIDFSDEGMKTLKKRGFGKKTLYTNGKDDKGWYLKAEANDSATGLGMEIEKDLLEEMPFLNISFKIERDFDVIDQKTKDGHDWTARVMVGHGKKIGAKLVSLAHSSFLEEGFLQQSPWTKGSRDYVISNDKSGEWHTRKINVKELLEKTHGISFTN
;
A
#
# COMPACT_ATOMS: atom_id res chain seq x y z
N MET A 1 -24.18 55.77 -30.20
CA MET A 1 -23.64 54.42 -30.36
C MET A 1 -23.61 53.79 -28.98
N ARG A 2 -24.57 52.90 -28.65
CA ARG A 2 -24.70 52.26 -27.34
C ARG A 2 -24.13 50.84 -27.45
N ILE A 3 -23.05 50.55 -26.72
CA ILE A 3 -22.42 49.22 -26.65
C ILE A 3 -23.08 48.48 -25.51
N PHE A 4 -23.79 47.38 -25.80
CA PHE A 4 -24.31 46.43 -24.82
C PHE A 4 -23.26 45.34 -24.65
N ALA A 5 -22.65 45.24 -23.44
CA ALA A 5 -21.82 44.13 -23.04
C ALA A 5 -22.67 43.05 -22.41
N TYR A 6 -22.77 41.88 -23.04
CA TYR A 6 -23.41 40.69 -22.44
C TYR A 6 -22.38 40.02 -21.56
N PHE A 7 -22.64 40.01 -20.25
CA PHE A 7 -21.92 39.16 -19.31
C PHE A 7 -22.53 37.76 -19.35
N LEU A 8 -21.80 36.82 -19.96
CA LEU A 8 -22.14 35.41 -19.88
C LEU A 8 -21.62 34.89 -18.54
N SER A 9 -22.51 34.79 -17.51
CA SER A 9 -22.14 34.13 -16.26
C SER A 9 -22.13 32.61 -16.48
N SER A 10 -20.96 32.05 -16.67
CA SER A 10 -20.77 30.59 -16.63
C SER A 10 -20.99 30.11 -15.21
N LEU A 11 -22.12 29.45 -14.96
CA LEU A 11 -22.42 28.76 -13.73
C LEU A 11 -21.52 27.50 -13.68
N LEU A 12 -20.41 27.57 -12.96
CA LEU A 12 -19.59 26.41 -12.63
C LEU A 12 -20.35 25.53 -11.63
N ILE A 13 -21.00 24.50 -12.14
CA ILE A 13 -21.61 23.47 -11.31
C ILE A 13 -20.46 22.58 -10.80
N PHE A 14 -20.04 22.78 -9.56
CA PHE A 14 -19.19 21.83 -8.85
C PHE A 14 -20.02 20.61 -8.49
N THR A 15 -19.95 19.56 -9.28
CA THR A 15 -20.42 18.25 -8.87
C THR A 15 -19.42 17.70 -7.86
N THR A 16 -19.80 17.65 -6.58
CA THR A 16 -19.08 16.87 -5.58
C THR A 16 -19.24 15.40 -5.93
N VAL A 17 -18.21 14.83 -6.55
CA VAL A 17 -18.13 13.38 -6.72
C VAL A 17 -17.89 12.80 -5.32
N ASN A 18 -18.92 12.21 -4.73
CA ASN A 18 -18.80 11.42 -3.51
C ASN A 18 -18.00 10.16 -3.87
N SER A 19 -16.67 10.24 -3.79
CA SER A 19 -15.83 9.06 -3.96
C SER A 19 -16.01 8.17 -2.72
N LYS A 20 -16.45 6.93 -2.92
CA LYS A 20 -16.42 5.93 -1.86
C LYS A 20 -14.99 5.78 -1.37
N GLU A 21 -14.79 5.72 -0.07
CA GLU A 21 -13.50 5.50 0.57
C GLU A 21 -13.64 4.39 1.61
N PHE A 22 -12.72 3.44 1.58
CA PHE A 22 -12.52 2.47 2.63
C PHE A 22 -11.20 2.77 3.33
N ARG A 23 -11.23 2.98 4.63
CA ARG A 23 -10.05 3.30 5.43
C ARG A 23 -9.76 2.23 6.45
N ILE A 24 -8.50 1.77 6.51
CA ILE A 24 -8.04 0.93 7.62
C ILE A 24 -7.82 1.85 8.82
N ASP A 25 -8.58 1.60 9.89
CA ASP A 25 -8.49 2.35 11.13
C ASP A 25 -7.42 1.74 12.04
N PHE A 26 -6.51 2.59 12.53
CA PHE A 26 -5.47 2.20 13.48
C PHE A 26 -5.74 2.69 14.91
N SER A 27 -6.95 3.13 15.22
CA SER A 27 -7.39 3.34 16.61
C SER A 27 -7.35 2.04 17.42
N ASP A 28 -7.52 2.12 18.72
CA ASP A 28 -7.54 0.94 19.60
C ASP A 28 -8.63 -0.07 19.16
N GLU A 29 -9.78 0.42 18.71
CA GLU A 29 -10.84 -0.44 18.18
C GLU A 29 -10.50 -1.01 16.80
N GLY A 30 -9.97 -0.20 15.91
CA GLY A 30 -9.53 -0.65 14.59
C GLY A 30 -8.44 -1.70 14.66
N MET A 31 -7.48 -1.55 15.56
CA MET A 31 -6.43 -2.54 15.78
C MET A 31 -6.95 -3.94 16.14
N LYS A 32 -8.10 -4.04 16.80
CA LYS A 32 -8.73 -5.33 17.14
C LYS A 32 -9.26 -6.08 15.92
N THR A 33 -9.54 -5.39 14.83
CA THR A 33 -10.01 -6.01 13.58
C THR A 33 -8.88 -6.64 12.77
N LEU A 34 -7.64 -6.26 13.03
CA LEU A 34 -6.48 -6.74 12.32
C LEU A 34 -5.99 -8.07 12.88
N LYS A 35 -5.63 -8.99 11.99
CA LYS A 35 -5.13 -10.31 12.35
C LYS A 35 -3.64 -10.41 12.11
N LYS A 36 -2.89 -10.92 13.10
CA LYS A 36 -1.46 -11.22 12.95
C LYS A 36 -1.26 -12.42 12.01
N ARG A 37 -0.30 -12.30 11.10
CA ARG A 37 0.10 -13.33 10.14
C ARG A 37 1.62 -13.42 10.12
N GLY A 38 2.18 -14.58 9.84
CA GLY A 38 3.62 -14.79 9.68
C GLY A 38 4.19 -15.89 10.58
N PHE A 39 5.50 -16.04 10.54
CA PHE A 39 6.26 -17.10 11.18
C PHE A 39 7.39 -16.51 12.02
N GLY A 40 7.90 -17.26 13.00
CA GLY A 40 9.06 -16.88 13.80
C GLY A 40 8.79 -15.80 14.85
N LYS A 41 9.81 -14.98 15.10
CA LYS A 41 9.73 -13.87 16.06
C LYS A 41 8.68 -12.86 15.61
N LYS A 42 8.03 -12.24 16.57
CA LYS A 42 6.90 -11.34 16.31
C LYS A 42 7.38 -9.90 16.22
N THR A 43 7.03 -9.21 15.15
CA THR A 43 7.09 -7.77 15.06
C THR A 43 6.18 -7.15 16.11
N LEU A 44 6.66 -6.14 16.81
CA LEU A 44 5.85 -5.36 17.74
C LEU A 44 5.03 -4.36 16.93
N TYR A 45 3.73 -4.48 17.03
CA TYR A 45 2.78 -3.55 16.44
C TYR A 45 2.07 -2.78 17.55
N THR A 46 2.18 -1.47 17.50
CA THR A 46 1.46 -0.52 18.35
C THR A 46 0.81 0.54 17.48
N ASN A 47 -0.15 1.25 18.01
CA ASN A 47 -0.68 2.43 17.36
C ASN A 47 -0.15 3.70 18.04
N GLY A 48 -0.19 4.78 17.28
CA GLY A 48 0.08 6.13 17.78
C GLY A 48 -0.88 7.11 17.13
N LYS A 49 -0.86 8.34 17.61
CA LYS A 49 -1.70 9.42 17.08
C LYS A 49 -0.89 10.69 16.95
N ASP A 50 -1.04 11.36 15.82
CA ASP A 50 -0.49 12.69 15.55
C ASP A 50 -1.58 13.64 15.03
N ASP A 51 -1.20 14.77 14.47
CA ASP A 51 -2.10 15.78 13.89
C ASP A 51 -2.86 15.27 12.65
N LYS A 52 -2.33 14.23 11.96
CA LYS A 52 -2.96 13.57 10.81
C LYS A 52 -3.89 12.42 11.19
N GLY A 53 -3.90 12.01 12.45
CA GLY A 53 -4.75 10.96 12.97
C GLY A 53 -3.99 9.76 13.52
N TRP A 54 -4.67 8.61 13.58
CA TRP A 54 -4.08 7.35 14.05
C TRP A 54 -3.18 6.72 13.00
N TYR A 55 -2.04 6.18 13.44
CA TYR A 55 -1.10 5.42 12.60
C TYR A 55 -0.66 4.12 13.26
N LEU A 56 -0.22 3.17 12.45
CA LEU A 56 0.39 1.92 12.89
C LEU A 56 1.90 2.10 13.01
N LYS A 57 2.47 1.78 14.17
CA LYS A 57 3.92 1.66 14.36
C LYS A 57 4.31 0.20 14.36
N ALA A 58 5.32 -0.15 13.57
CA ALA A 58 5.88 -1.49 13.48
C ALA A 58 7.36 -1.46 13.88
N GLU A 59 7.74 -2.27 14.85
CA GLU A 59 9.12 -2.45 15.27
C GLU A 59 9.53 -3.91 15.04
N ALA A 60 10.41 -4.12 14.07
CA ALA A 60 10.94 -5.42 13.72
C ALA A 60 12.37 -5.57 14.24
N ASN A 61 12.63 -6.68 14.92
CA ASN A 61 13.97 -7.10 15.35
C ASN A 61 14.09 -8.59 15.07
N ASP A 62 14.72 -8.94 13.95
CA ASP A 62 14.82 -10.33 13.48
C ASP A 62 13.44 -11.02 13.50
N SER A 63 12.45 -10.36 12.88
CA SER A 63 11.04 -10.77 12.95
C SER A 63 10.33 -10.61 11.60
N ALA A 64 9.41 -11.53 11.30
CA ALA A 64 8.72 -11.62 10.03
C ALA A 64 7.21 -11.83 10.21
N THR A 65 6.55 -10.93 10.93
CA THR A 65 5.09 -10.96 11.06
C THR A 65 4.45 -9.72 10.46
N GLY A 66 3.23 -9.86 9.97
CA GLY A 66 2.41 -8.78 9.46
C GLY A 66 1.08 -8.67 10.21
N LEU A 67 0.45 -7.52 10.07
CA LEU A 67 -0.97 -7.32 10.36
C LEU A 67 -1.74 -7.25 9.05
N GLY A 68 -2.95 -7.80 9.03
CA GLY A 68 -3.78 -7.76 7.83
C GLY A 68 -5.23 -8.06 8.11
N MET A 69 -6.04 -7.78 7.12
CA MET A 69 -7.46 -8.09 7.09
C MET A 69 -7.86 -8.65 5.73
N GLU A 70 -8.99 -9.30 5.69
CA GLU A 70 -9.64 -9.67 4.44
C GLU A 70 -10.60 -8.55 4.04
N ILE A 71 -10.57 -8.17 2.78
CA ILE A 71 -11.50 -7.22 2.19
C ILE A 71 -12.40 -7.94 1.20
N GLU A 72 -13.60 -7.44 0.99
CA GLU A 72 -14.54 -7.99 0.03
C GLU A 72 -13.98 -7.86 -1.39
N LYS A 73 -14.25 -8.86 -2.24
CA LYS A 73 -13.73 -8.92 -3.60
C LYS A 73 -14.13 -7.68 -4.41
N ASP A 74 -15.38 -7.25 -4.28
CA ASP A 74 -15.95 -6.15 -5.05
C ASP A 74 -15.32 -4.79 -4.69
N LEU A 75 -14.71 -4.70 -3.49
CA LEU A 75 -14.05 -3.48 -3.04
C LEU A 75 -12.92 -3.05 -3.99
N LEU A 76 -12.13 -4.01 -4.48
CA LEU A 76 -11.02 -3.72 -5.40
C LEU A 76 -11.51 -3.28 -6.79
N GLU A 77 -12.69 -3.75 -7.21
CA GLU A 77 -13.30 -3.33 -8.47
C GLU A 77 -13.84 -1.89 -8.37
N GLU A 78 -14.49 -1.56 -7.25
CA GLU A 78 -15.05 -0.22 -7.01
C GLU A 78 -13.99 0.81 -6.61
N MET A 79 -12.96 0.38 -5.86
CA MET A 79 -11.91 1.23 -5.30
C MET A 79 -10.52 0.68 -5.63
N PRO A 80 -10.08 0.79 -6.90
CA PRO A 80 -8.84 0.16 -7.35
C PRO A 80 -7.56 0.82 -6.83
N PHE A 81 -7.69 2.02 -6.23
CA PHE A 81 -6.54 2.77 -5.73
C PHE A 81 -6.32 2.56 -4.24
N LEU A 82 -5.11 2.19 -3.88
CA LEU A 82 -4.64 2.15 -2.50
C LEU A 82 -3.78 3.39 -2.22
N ASN A 83 -4.18 4.19 -1.24
CA ASN A 83 -3.37 5.28 -0.73
C ASN A 83 -2.61 4.79 0.50
N ILE A 84 -1.29 4.89 0.47
CA ILE A 84 -0.41 4.46 1.56
C ILE A 84 0.37 5.67 2.02
N SER A 85 0.22 6.04 3.29
CA SER A 85 1.12 7.01 3.95
C SER A 85 2.04 6.24 4.90
N PHE A 86 3.33 6.49 4.82
CA PHE A 86 4.33 5.80 5.61
C PHE A 86 5.49 6.71 5.97
N LYS A 87 6.20 6.35 7.03
CA LYS A 87 7.45 6.96 7.45
C LYS A 87 8.41 5.84 7.87
N ILE A 88 9.61 5.84 7.34
CA ILE A 88 10.68 4.94 7.73
C ILE A 88 11.55 5.67 8.75
N GLU A 89 11.63 5.18 9.97
CA GLU A 89 12.47 5.80 11.00
C GLU A 89 13.92 5.31 10.94
N ARG A 90 14.09 4.04 10.56
CA ARG A 90 15.41 3.43 10.35
C ARG A 90 15.33 2.44 9.22
N ASP A 91 16.25 2.55 8.30
CA ASP A 91 16.40 1.64 7.17
C ASP A 91 17.51 0.62 7.41
N PHE A 92 17.58 -0.38 6.54
CA PHE A 92 18.66 -1.36 6.54
C PHE A 92 19.97 -0.74 6.04
N ASP A 93 21.08 -1.37 6.43
CA ASP A 93 22.35 -1.24 5.73
C ASP A 93 22.25 -1.82 4.30
N VAL A 94 23.30 -1.63 3.50
CA VAL A 94 23.30 -2.09 2.11
C VAL A 94 23.10 -3.60 2.01
N ILE A 95 22.01 -4.01 1.36
CA ILE A 95 21.68 -5.41 1.06
C ILE A 95 21.21 -5.54 -0.40
N ASP A 96 21.52 -6.64 -1.06
CA ASP A 96 21.02 -6.92 -2.41
C ASP A 96 19.64 -7.61 -2.32
N GLN A 97 18.58 -6.82 -2.31
CA GLN A 97 17.19 -7.28 -2.20
C GLN A 97 16.72 -8.13 -3.40
N LYS A 98 17.51 -8.23 -4.46
CA LYS A 98 17.23 -9.09 -5.61
C LYS A 98 17.56 -10.54 -5.35
N THR A 99 18.43 -10.81 -4.40
CA THR A 99 18.87 -12.17 -4.03
C THR A 99 17.95 -12.76 -2.96
N LYS A 100 17.98 -14.08 -2.81
CA LYS A 100 17.22 -14.76 -1.77
C LYS A 100 17.69 -14.40 -0.37
N ASP A 101 18.99 -14.28 -0.17
CA ASP A 101 19.59 -13.99 1.14
C ASP A 101 19.40 -12.51 1.55
N GLY A 102 19.39 -11.62 0.58
CA GLY A 102 19.14 -10.20 0.82
C GLY A 102 17.67 -9.77 0.64
N HIS A 103 16.74 -10.71 0.45
CA HIS A 103 15.33 -10.39 0.22
C HIS A 103 14.63 -9.95 1.51
N ASP A 104 15.05 -8.84 2.02
CA ASP A 104 14.46 -8.19 3.19
C ASP A 104 14.06 -6.75 2.87
N TRP A 105 12.94 -6.31 3.43
CA TRP A 105 12.32 -5.03 3.12
C TRP A 105 12.02 -4.30 4.42
N THR A 106 12.47 -3.06 4.52
CA THR A 106 12.26 -2.22 5.70
C THR A 106 10.79 -2.07 6.04
N ALA A 107 9.97 -1.84 5.01
CA ALA A 107 8.53 -1.82 5.12
C ALA A 107 7.88 -2.30 3.83
N ARG A 108 6.76 -3.00 3.96
CA ARG A 108 5.93 -3.41 2.83
C ARG A 108 4.46 -3.56 3.18
N VAL A 109 3.60 -3.24 2.24
CA VAL A 109 2.18 -3.54 2.27
C VAL A 109 1.91 -4.61 1.23
N MET A 110 1.32 -5.73 1.63
CA MET A 110 1.01 -6.82 0.71
C MET A 110 -0.47 -6.78 0.34
N VAL A 111 -0.74 -6.73 -0.95
CA VAL A 111 -2.08 -6.87 -1.51
C VAL A 111 -2.16 -8.18 -2.27
N GLY A 112 -3.23 -8.93 -2.07
CA GLY A 112 -3.37 -10.24 -2.68
C GLY A 112 -4.77 -10.57 -3.13
N HIS A 113 -4.82 -11.47 -4.12
CA HIS A 113 -6.04 -12.06 -4.65
C HIS A 113 -5.98 -13.58 -4.58
N GLY A 114 -7.10 -14.20 -4.20
CA GLY A 114 -7.23 -15.66 -4.11
C GLY A 114 -7.12 -16.22 -2.69
N LYS A 115 -7.29 -17.53 -2.57
CA LYS A 115 -7.23 -18.24 -1.29
C LYS A 115 -5.82 -18.73 -1.00
N LYS A 116 -5.54 -19.12 0.25
CA LYS A 116 -4.25 -19.52 0.83
C LYS A 116 -3.28 -20.25 -0.12
N ILE A 117 -3.76 -21.23 -0.86
CA ILE A 117 -2.96 -21.96 -1.86
C ILE A 117 -3.23 -21.35 -3.21
N GLY A 118 -2.16 -20.88 -3.88
CA GLY A 118 -2.27 -20.24 -5.19
C GLY A 118 -2.61 -18.75 -5.17
N ALA A 119 -2.66 -18.12 -4.01
CA ALA A 119 -2.85 -16.67 -3.91
C ALA A 119 -1.78 -15.92 -4.72
N LYS A 120 -2.21 -14.88 -5.40
CA LYS A 120 -1.35 -13.96 -6.13
C LYS A 120 -1.17 -12.70 -5.29
N LEU A 121 0.07 -12.37 -5.02
CA LEU A 121 0.44 -11.28 -4.11
C LEU A 121 1.31 -10.26 -4.82
N VAL A 122 1.10 -8.99 -4.51
CA VAL A 122 2.05 -7.92 -4.78
C VAL A 122 2.47 -7.30 -3.46
N SER A 123 3.76 -7.27 -3.23
CA SER A 123 4.41 -6.63 -2.10
C SER A 123 4.81 -5.23 -2.53
N LEU A 124 4.10 -4.22 -2.04
CA LEU A 124 4.39 -2.81 -2.25
C LEU A 124 5.44 -2.40 -1.23
N ALA A 125 6.69 -2.28 -1.65
CA ALA A 125 7.83 -2.20 -0.75
C ALA A 125 8.54 -0.86 -0.79
N HIS A 126 9.11 -0.46 0.35
CA HIS A 126 10.13 0.58 0.42
C HIS A 126 11.52 -0.05 0.28
N SER A 127 12.41 0.61 -0.47
CA SER A 127 13.81 0.23 -0.63
C SER A 127 14.70 1.45 -0.74
N SER A 128 15.78 1.51 0.02
CA SER A 128 16.82 2.52 -0.18
C SER A 128 17.82 2.18 -1.30
N PHE A 129 17.73 0.98 -1.88
CA PHE A 129 18.73 0.45 -2.83
C PHE A 129 18.19 0.27 -4.23
N LEU A 130 16.90 0.06 -4.36
CA LEU A 130 16.23 -0.16 -5.63
C LEU A 130 15.39 1.06 -5.98
N GLU A 131 15.37 1.40 -7.26
CA GLU A 131 14.61 2.55 -7.75
C GLU A 131 13.09 2.31 -7.66
N GLU A 132 12.35 3.37 -7.45
CA GLU A 132 10.89 3.36 -7.52
C GLU A 132 10.44 2.84 -8.90
N GLY A 133 9.47 1.93 -8.91
CA GLY A 133 9.02 1.23 -10.11
C GLY A 133 9.71 -0.09 -10.39
N PHE A 134 10.77 -0.44 -9.65
CA PHE A 134 11.41 -1.74 -9.79
C PHE A 134 10.44 -2.87 -9.45
N LEU A 135 10.39 -3.88 -10.32
CA LEU A 135 9.49 -5.03 -10.21
C LEU A 135 10.27 -6.32 -10.37
N GLN A 136 10.11 -7.24 -9.45
CA GLN A 136 10.68 -8.57 -9.54
C GLN A 136 9.71 -9.67 -9.08
N GLN A 137 9.97 -10.91 -9.49
CA GLN A 137 9.37 -12.07 -8.84
C GLN A 137 10.06 -12.32 -7.51
N SER A 138 9.29 -12.56 -6.46
CA SER A 138 9.85 -12.94 -5.16
C SER A 138 10.71 -14.22 -5.31
N PRO A 139 11.93 -14.23 -4.75
CA PRO A 139 12.79 -15.42 -4.80
C PRO A 139 12.25 -16.60 -3.96
N TRP A 140 11.24 -16.34 -3.12
CA TRP A 140 10.63 -17.33 -2.24
C TRP A 140 9.42 -18.03 -2.84
N THR A 141 8.67 -17.35 -3.70
CA THR A 141 7.44 -17.92 -4.27
C THR A 141 7.07 -17.32 -5.63
N LYS A 142 6.65 -18.19 -6.54
CA LYS A 142 6.17 -17.77 -7.86
C LYS A 142 4.86 -16.96 -7.79
N GLY A 143 4.12 -17.06 -6.69
CA GLY A 143 2.86 -16.37 -6.48
C GLY A 143 3.01 -14.91 -6.00
N SER A 144 4.23 -14.44 -5.71
CA SER A 144 4.46 -13.09 -5.23
C SER A 144 5.34 -12.27 -6.17
N ARG A 145 5.02 -10.97 -6.25
CA ARG A 145 5.83 -9.94 -6.90
C ARG A 145 6.17 -8.87 -5.91
N ASP A 146 7.40 -8.36 -5.97
CA ASP A 146 7.84 -7.22 -5.18
C ASP A 146 7.90 -6.01 -6.11
N TYR A 147 7.21 -4.96 -5.74
CA TYR A 147 7.15 -3.71 -6.47
C TYR A 147 7.58 -2.57 -5.55
N VAL A 148 8.66 -1.89 -5.92
CA VAL A 148 9.19 -0.76 -5.15
C VAL A 148 8.32 0.46 -5.39
N ILE A 149 7.65 0.92 -4.35
CA ILE A 149 6.79 2.11 -4.40
C ILE A 149 7.47 3.36 -3.88
N SER A 150 8.64 3.23 -3.26
CA SER A 150 9.40 4.33 -2.69
C SER A 150 10.85 3.95 -2.47
N ASN A 151 11.72 4.92 -2.74
CA ASN A 151 13.11 4.96 -2.30
C ASN A 151 13.43 6.27 -1.56
N ASP A 152 12.42 6.86 -0.94
CA ASP A 152 12.52 8.12 -0.20
C ASP A 152 13.45 7.99 1.01
N LYS A 153 14.01 9.11 1.43
CA LYS A 153 14.84 9.16 2.64
C LYS A 153 13.99 8.89 3.89
N SER A 154 14.62 8.23 4.87
CA SER A 154 14.00 8.00 6.18
C SER A 154 13.74 9.31 6.96
N GLY A 155 12.84 9.25 7.92
CA GLY A 155 12.53 10.34 8.85
C GLY A 155 11.32 11.20 8.48
N GLU A 156 10.81 11.12 7.27
CA GLU A 156 9.69 11.92 6.79
C GLU A 156 8.47 11.07 6.41
N TRP A 157 7.29 11.69 6.45
CA TRP A 157 6.07 11.09 5.95
C TRP A 157 5.94 11.24 4.44
N HIS A 158 5.76 10.11 3.75
CA HIS A 158 5.53 10.03 2.32
C HIS A 158 4.18 9.41 2.04
N THR A 159 3.57 9.78 0.92
CA THR A 159 2.29 9.21 0.48
C THR A 159 2.41 8.72 -0.96
N ARG A 160 1.89 7.53 -1.22
CA ARG A 160 1.79 6.93 -2.56
C ARG A 160 0.36 6.53 -2.85
N LYS A 161 -0.05 6.73 -4.09
CA LYS A 161 -1.34 6.27 -4.62
C LYS A 161 -1.06 5.24 -5.71
N ILE A 162 -1.45 4.01 -5.47
CA ILE A 162 -1.16 2.86 -6.34
C ILE A 162 -2.47 2.27 -6.86
N ASN A 163 -2.58 2.08 -8.18
CA ASN A 163 -3.65 1.30 -8.77
C ASN A 163 -3.34 -0.20 -8.58
N VAL A 164 -3.78 -0.76 -7.47
CA VAL A 164 -3.47 -2.16 -7.12
C VAL A 164 -4.19 -3.17 -8.01
N LYS A 165 -5.36 -2.81 -8.55
CA LYS A 165 -6.07 -3.64 -9.52
C LYS A 165 -5.22 -3.82 -10.78
N GLU A 166 -4.84 -2.72 -11.42
CA GLU A 166 -3.99 -2.72 -12.62
C GLU A 166 -2.65 -3.45 -12.39
N LEU A 167 -2.06 -3.21 -11.22
CA LEU A 167 -0.79 -3.85 -10.87
C LEU A 167 -0.93 -5.38 -10.74
N LEU A 168 -2.00 -5.88 -10.13
CA LEU A 168 -2.29 -7.32 -10.04
C LEU A 168 -2.59 -7.92 -11.43
N GLU A 169 -3.37 -7.22 -12.26
CA GLU A 169 -3.65 -7.63 -13.64
C GLU A 169 -2.35 -7.75 -14.44
N LYS A 170 -1.53 -6.72 -14.44
CA LYS A 170 -0.26 -6.65 -15.18
C LYS A 170 0.76 -7.71 -14.71
N THR A 171 0.86 -7.93 -13.41
CA THR A 171 1.92 -8.79 -12.85
C THR A 171 1.54 -10.26 -12.77
N HIS A 172 0.28 -10.58 -12.70
CA HIS A 172 -0.23 -11.94 -12.51
C HIS A 172 -1.21 -12.41 -13.57
N GLY A 173 -1.58 -11.55 -14.52
CA GLY A 173 -2.59 -11.88 -15.54
C GLY A 173 -3.97 -12.16 -14.94
N ILE A 174 -4.30 -11.57 -13.79
CA ILE A 174 -5.60 -11.70 -13.15
C ILE A 174 -6.59 -10.81 -13.91
N SER A 175 -7.77 -11.33 -14.25
CA SER A 175 -8.88 -10.51 -14.75
C SER A 175 -9.88 -10.29 -13.62
N PHE A 176 -10.23 -9.03 -13.38
CA PHE A 176 -11.30 -8.62 -12.47
C PHE A 176 -12.61 -8.34 -13.20
N THR A 177 -12.61 -8.38 -14.53
CA THR A 177 -13.84 -8.30 -15.33
C THR A 177 -14.52 -9.66 -15.37
N ASN A 178 -15.79 -9.70 -14.95
CA ASN A 178 -16.68 -10.85 -15.16
C ASN A 178 -17.09 -10.96 -16.60
#